data_5eef7d71fa097752ac8b839becdec30e
#
_entry.id   5eef7d71fa097752ac8b839becdec30e
#
_cell.length_a   1.000
_cell.length_b   1.000
_cell.length_c   1.000
_cell.angle_alpha   90.00
_cell.angle_beta   90.00
_cell.angle_gamma   90.00
#
_symmetry.space_group_name_H-M   'P 1'
#
loop_
_entity.id
_entity.type
_entity.pdbx_description
1 polymer ?
#
loop_
_entity_poly.entity_id
_entity_poly.type
_entity_poly.pdbx_seq_one_letter_code
_entity_poly.pdbx_strand_id
1 'polypeptide(L)'
;MDFVDSQTIVKEQGYEPPIHDFSIIRQEDGEDITDEVLDDDNYTFLLVAHQLSQADDSTIDLINELYDYSVEYGYQFYCLTSSPDSDIEDWQERTGAEYPFCLMDDITLKTMIRSNPGLMLLKNGVVINKWSVNSLPDEYVLTDRLEKLPLAQINEKTFSHKVVLVLAWFVFPLLFFSMVDVIWEHFHRKKKLKENRTK
;
A
#
# COMPACT_ATOMS: atom_id res chain seq x y z
N MET A 1 -52.02 8.88 -15.66
CA MET A 1 -50.82 9.55 -15.22
C MET A 1 -49.68 8.96 -16.04
N ASP A 2 -49.30 9.65 -17.13
CA ASP A 2 -48.33 9.10 -18.08
C ASP A 2 -46.94 9.37 -17.56
N PHE A 3 -46.10 8.35 -17.61
CA PHE A 3 -44.69 8.41 -17.17
C PHE A 3 -43.92 9.23 -18.22
N VAL A 4 -43.36 10.36 -17.81
CA VAL A 4 -42.50 11.17 -18.68
C VAL A 4 -41.08 10.62 -18.56
N ASP A 5 -40.52 10.15 -19.68
CA ASP A 5 -39.17 9.68 -19.82
C ASP A 5 -38.17 10.79 -19.44
N SER A 6 -37.26 10.50 -18.50
CA SER A 6 -36.25 11.47 -18.07
C SER A 6 -34.93 11.18 -18.77
N GLN A 7 -34.49 12.07 -19.66
CA GLN A 7 -33.18 12.03 -20.26
C GLN A 7 -32.19 12.82 -19.41
N THR A 8 -31.18 12.13 -18.89
CA THR A 8 -30.06 12.78 -18.18
C THR A 8 -29.05 13.30 -19.23
N ILE A 9 -28.92 14.61 -19.33
CA ILE A 9 -27.87 15.24 -20.17
C ILE A 9 -26.67 15.55 -19.30
N VAL A 10 -25.55 14.81 -19.49
CA VAL A 10 -24.27 15.11 -18.88
C VAL A 10 -23.69 16.37 -19.53
N LYS A 11 -23.61 17.47 -18.78
CA LYS A 11 -23.13 18.77 -19.29
C LYS A 11 -21.60 18.91 -19.26
N GLU A 12 -20.94 18.21 -18.38
CA GLU A 12 -19.47 18.13 -18.29
C GLU A 12 -19.10 16.71 -17.93
N GLN A 13 -18.16 16.14 -18.68
CA GLN A 13 -17.58 14.85 -18.37
C GLN A 13 -16.63 15.07 -17.19
N GLY A 14 -16.91 14.48 -16.04
CA GLY A 14 -16.02 14.54 -14.88
C GLY A 14 -14.68 13.84 -15.15
N TYR A 15 -13.76 13.90 -14.19
CA TYR A 15 -12.54 13.12 -14.24
C TYR A 15 -12.90 11.63 -14.28
N GLU A 16 -12.54 10.96 -15.37
CA GLU A 16 -12.64 9.50 -15.48
C GLU A 16 -11.36 8.92 -14.88
N PRO A 17 -11.42 8.17 -13.76
CA PRO A 17 -10.25 7.51 -13.23
C PRO A 17 -9.72 6.47 -14.22
N PRO A 18 -8.41 6.22 -14.30
CA PRO A 18 -7.83 5.24 -15.23
C PRO A 18 -8.27 3.79 -14.96
N ILE A 19 -8.84 3.54 -13.78
CA ILE A 19 -9.42 2.25 -13.38
C ILE A 19 -10.93 2.47 -13.27
N HIS A 20 -11.69 1.89 -14.22
CA HIS A 20 -13.13 2.02 -14.28
C HIS A 20 -13.86 0.89 -13.55
N ASP A 21 -13.30 -0.31 -13.60
CA ASP A 21 -13.93 -1.53 -13.09
C ASP A 21 -12.92 -2.27 -12.19
N PHE A 22 -12.92 -1.95 -10.89
CA PHE A 22 -12.17 -2.72 -9.92
C PHE A 22 -13.00 -3.95 -9.54
N SER A 23 -12.61 -5.11 -10.02
CA SER A 23 -13.27 -6.37 -9.69
C SER A 23 -12.25 -7.49 -9.46
N ILE A 24 -12.54 -8.33 -8.47
CA ILE A 24 -11.77 -9.52 -8.12
C ILE A 24 -12.67 -10.73 -8.43
N ILE A 25 -12.38 -11.41 -9.54
CA ILE A 25 -13.18 -12.54 -10.02
C ILE A 25 -12.48 -13.84 -9.63
N ARG A 26 -13.12 -14.67 -8.80
CA ARG A 26 -12.59 -15.99 -8.46
C ARG A 26 -12.50 -16.87 -9.69
N GLN A 27 -11.33 -17.45 -9.98
CA GLN A 27 -11.08 -18.20 -11.21
C GLN A 27 -11.89 -19.52 -11.27
N GLU A 28 -12.14 -20.16 -10.12
CA GLU A 28 -12.81 -21.46 -10.04
C GLU A 28 -14.27 -21.44 -10.49
N ASP A 29 -15.04 -20.43 -10.10
CA ASP A 29 -16.48 -20.32 -10.32
C ASP A 29 -16.92 -19.04 -11.07
N GLY A 30 -16.01 -18.10 -11.28
CA GLY A 30 -16.28 -16.82 -11.93
C GLY A 30 -17.06 -15.83 -11.06
N GLU A 31 -17.17 -16.07 -9.74
CA GLU A 31 -17.86 -15.18 -8.81
C GLU A 31 -17.02 -13.91 -8.55
N ASP A 32 -17.70 -12.77 -8.52
CA ASP A 32 -17.10 -11.49 -8.09
C ASP A 32 -17.07 -11.45 -6.56
N ILE A 33 -15.86 -11.55 -6.00
CA ILE A 33 -15.61 -11.54 -4.55
C ILE A 33 -15.06 -10.20 -4.05
N THR A 34 -15.20 -9.13 -4.83
CA THR A 34 -14.62 -7.81 -4.51
C THR A 34 -15.09 -7.31 -3.14
N ASP A 35 -16.40 -7.36 -2.90
CA ASP A 35 -16.97 -6.92 -1.62
C ASP A 35 -16.55 -7.85 -0.47
N GLU A 36 -16.46 -9.18 -0.71
CA GLU A 36 -15.98 -10.13 0.28
C GLU A 36 -14.55 -9.81 0.76
N VAL A 37 -13.68 -9.44 -0.18
CA VAL A 37 -12.27 -9.09 0.12
C VAL A 37 -12.15 -7.72 0.77
N LEU A 38 -12.94 -6.73 0.32
CA LEU A 38 -12.81 -5.35 0.80
C LEU A 38 -13.53 -5.11 2.12
N ASP A 39 -14.63 -5.80 2.39
CA ASP A 39 -15.44 -5.62 3.60
C ASP A 39 -15.10 -6.65 4.70
N ASP A 40 -14.04 -7.47 4.49
CA ASP A 40 -13.59 -8.42 5.51
C ASP A 40 -13.03 -7.68 6.74
N ASP A 41 -13.68 -7.84 7.88
CA ASP A 41 -13.24 -7.30 9.18
C ASP A 41 -11.94 -7.94 9.69
N ASN A 42 -11.55 -9.09 9.13
CA ASN A 42 -10.32 -9.81 9.43
C ASN A 42 -9.19 -9.36 8.50
N TYR A 43 -8.07 -10.06 8.54
CA TYR A 43 -6.94 -9.81 7.64
C TYR A 43 -7.06 -10.66 6.39
N THR A 44 -6.76 -10.04 5.24
CA THR A 44 -6.69 -10.70 3.94
C THR A 44 -5.31 -10.49 3.33
N PHE A 45 -4.65 -11.58 2.96
CA PHE A 45 -3.43 -11.55 2.15
C PHE A 45 -3.78 -11.57 0.67
N LEU A 46 -3.21 -10.64 -0.08
CA LEU A 46 -3.30 -10.60 -1.53
C LEU A 46 -1.91 -10.77 -2.14
N LEU A 47 -1.64 -11.94 -2.70
CA LEU A 47 -0.48 -12.19 -3.53
C LEU A 47 -0.76 -11.62 -4.92
N VAL A 48 -0.08 -10.58 -5.33
CA VAL A 48 -0.29 -9.93 -6.62
C VAL A 48 0.79 -10.41 -7.60
N ALA A 49 0.40 -11.25 -8.55
CA ALA A 49 1.26 -11.78 -9.59
C ALA A 49 0.65 -11.46 -10.97
N HIS A 50 0.87 -10.22 -11.43
CA HIS A 50 0.20 -9.72 -12.63
C HIS A 50 0.43 -10.60 -13.87
N GLN A 51 1.57 -11.31 -13.98
CA GLN A 51 1.88 -12.25 -15.04
C GLN A 51 2.66 -13.44 -14.49
N LEU A 52 2.01 -14.59 -14.33
CA LEU A 52 2.57 -15.78 -13.69
C LEU A 52 3.74 -16.40 -14.48
N SER A 53 3.68 -16.36 -15.82
CA SER A 53 4.77 -16.85 -16.67
C SER A 53 6.09 -16.07 -16.52
N GLN A 54 6.05 -14.86 -15.93
CA GLN A 54 7.21 -14.00 -15.66
C GLN A 54 7.41 -13.74 -14.16
N ALA A 55 6.63 -14.36 -13.31
CA ALA A 55 6.72 -14.17 -11.87
C ALA A 55 8.00 -14.86 -11.33
N ASP A 56 8.64 -14.19 -10.37
CA ASP A 56 9.80 -14.71 -9.66
C ASP A 56 9.36 -15.79 -8.67
N ASP A 57 9.83 -17.02 -8.88
CA ASP A 57 9.52 -18.17 -8.04
C ASP A 57 10.61 -18.48 -6.98
N SER A 58 11.63 -17.64 -6.88
CA SER A 58 12.75 -17.85 -5.96
C SER A 58 12.37 -17.88 -4.48
N THR A 59 11.21 -17.34 -4.12
CA THR A 59 10.68 -17.29 -2.75
C THR A 59 9.38 -18.04 -2.59
N ILE A 60 9.13 -19.01 -3.46
CA ILE A 60 7.85 -19.74 -3.47
C ILE A 60 7.59 -20.51 -2.17
N ASP A 61 8.63 -21.10 -1.60
CA ASP A 61 8.51 -21.83 -0.33
C ASP A 61 7.97 -20.90 0.77
N LEU A 62 8.49 -19.66 0.82
CA LEU A 62 8.05 -18.65 1.79
C LEU A 62 6.60 -18.17 1.50
N ILE A 63 6.19 -18.12 0.23
CA ILE A 63 4.81 -17.79 -0.14
C ILE A 63 3.85 -18.90 0.30
N ASN A 64 4.24 -20.17 0.12
CA ASN A 64 3.46 -21.31 0.57
C ASN A 64 3.37 -21.36 2.10
N GLU A 65 4.45 -21.06 2.83
CA GLU A 65 4.44 -20.93 4.29
C GLU A 65 3.50 -19.80 4.77
N LEU A 66 3.45 -18.67 4.04
CA LEU A 66 2.51 -17.58 4.32
C LEU A 66 1.06 -18.01 4.09
N TYR A 67 0.80 -18.82 3.08
CA TYR A 67 -0.51 -19.40 2.85
C TYR A 67 -0.89 -20.36 3.99
N ASP A 68 -0.01 -21.26 4.39
CA ASP A 68 -0.25 -22.18 5.51
C ASP A 68 -0.51 -21.42 6.81
N TYR A 69 0.25 -20.36 7.08
CA TYR A 69 0.01 -19.47 8.20
C TYR A 69 -1.38 -18.82 8.12
N SER A 70 -1.81 -18.37 6.95
CA SER A 70 -3.14 -17.78 6.77
C SER A 70 -4.26 -18.78 7.07
N VAL A 71 -4.11 -20.02 6.63
CA VAL A 71 -5.05 -21.11 6.90
C VAL A 71 -5.09 -21.46 8.40
N GLU A 72 -3.93 -21.55 9.05
CA GLU A 72 -3.84 -21.88 10.49
C GLU A 72 -4.57 -20.86 11.36
N TYR A 73 -4.45 -19.56 11.03
CA TYR A 73 -5.05 -18.48 11.83
C TYR A 73 -6.43 -18.03 11.34
N GLY A 74 -6.91 -18.59 10.21
CA GLY A 74 -8.22 -18.29 9.63
C GLY A 74 -8.28 -16.94 8.94
N TYR A 75 -7.18 -16.52 8.30
CA TYR A 75 -7.11 -15.33 7.44
C TYR A 75 -7.39 -15.73 5.98
N GLN A 76 -7.94 -14.81 5.20
CA GLN A 76 -8.12 -15.02 3.77
C GLN A 76 -6.79 -14.85 3.03
N PHE A 77 -6.60 -15.63 1.96
CA PHE A 77 -5.45 -15.53 1.08
C PHE A 77 -5.88 -15.75 -0.37
N TYR A 78 -5.57 -14.81 -1.26
CA TYR A 78 -5.89 -14.89 -2.68
C TYR A 78 -4.69 -14.51 -3.53
N CYS A 79 -4.49 -15.21 -4.66
CA CYS A 79 -3.53 -14.81 -5.69
C CYS A 79 -4.26 -14.04 -6.79
N LEU A 80 -3.95 -12.76 -6.95
CA LEU A 80 -4.52 -11.91 -7.99
C LEU A 80 -3.63 -11.92 -9.23
N THR A 81 -4.20 -12.26 -10.37
CA THR A 81 -3.45 -12.35 -11.64
C THR A 81 -4.30 -11.90 -12.84
N SER A 82 -3.62 -11.51 -13.92
CA SER A 82 -4.23 -11.31 -15.24
C SER A 82 -3.86 -12.43 -16.22
N SER A 83 -3.22 -13.49 -15.73
CA SER A 83 -2.76 -14.61 -16.53
C SER A 83 -3.92 -15.53 -16.97
N PRO A 84 -3.81 -16.18 -18.12
CA PRO A 84 -4.76 -17.20 -18.55
C PRO A 84 -4.67 -18.47 -17.68
N ASP A 85 -5.69 -19.32 -17.73
CA ASP A 85 -5.77 -20.56 -16.96
C ASP A 85 -4.57 -21.49 -17.17
N SER A 86 -4.04 -21.56 -18.40
CA SER A 86 -2.83 -22.35 -18.68
C SER A 86 -1.61 -21.93 -17.87
N ASP A 87 -1.42 -20.61 -17.65
CA ASP A 87 -0.30 -20.10 -16.87
C ASP A 87 -0.54 -20.35 -15.37
N ILE A 88 -1.81 -20.37 -14.93
CA ILE A 88 -2.18 -20.73 -13.56
C ILE A 88 -1.88 -22.21 -13.29
N GLU A 89 -2.28 -23.10 -14.20
CA GLU A 89 -1.99 -24.55 -14.10
C GLU A 89 -0.47 -24.81 -14.08
N ASP A 90 0.28 -24.21 -15.00
CA ASP A 90 1.75 -24.32 -15.04
C ASP A 90 2.41 -23.78 -13.74
N TRP A 91 1.86 -22.71 -13.18
CA TRP A 91 2.34 -22.16 -11.91
C TRP A 91 2.07 -23.13 -10.76
N GLN A 92 0.86 -23.66 -10.64
CA GLN A 92 0.48 -24.62 -9.61
C GLN A 92 1.34 -25.89 -9.66
N GLU A 93 1.53 -26.47 -10.86
CA GLU A 93 2.36 -27.67 -11.06
C GLU A 93 3.83 -27.43 -10.65
N ARG A 94 4.37 -26.27 -10.98
CA ARG A 94 5.77 -25.92 -10.71
C ARG A 94 6.04 -25.55 -9.26
N THR A 95 5.10 -24.90 -8.61
CA THR A 95 5.29 -24.26 -7.30
C THR A 95 4.58 -24.97 -6.15
N GLY A 96 3.66 -25.89 -6.46
CA GLY A 96 2.82 -26.54 -5.45
C GLY A 96 1.82 -25.59 -4.80
N ALA A 97 1.45 -24.49 -5.47
CA ALA A 97 0.52 -23.48 -4.94
C ALA A 97 -0.89 -24.05 -4.74
N GLU A 98 -1.40 -24.01 -3.52
CA GLU A 98 -2.75 -24.48 -3.15
C GLU A 98 -3.72 -23.31 -2.87
N TYR A 99 -3.24 -22.06 -2.88
CA TYR A 99 -4.08 -20.89 -2.65
C TYR A 99 -5.00 -20.60 -3.84
N PRO A 100 -6.20 -20.01 -3.58
CA PRO A 100 -7.15 -19.68 -4.64
C PRO A 100 -6.64 -18.52 -5.52
N PHE A 101 -6.90 -18.67 -6.84
CA PHE A 101 -6.58 -17.65 -7.83
C PHE A 101 -7.79 -16.81 -8.17
N CYS A 102 -7.54 -15.51 -8.38
CA CYS A 102 -8.56 -14.55 -8.81
C CYS A 102 -8.04 -13.75 -9.99
N LEU A 103 -8.93 -13.53 -10.94
CA LEU A 103 -8.64 -12.75 -12.15
C LEU A 103 -8.94 -11.28 -11.90
N MET A 104 -8.01 -10.43 -12.34
CA MET A 104 -8.14 -8.99 -12.26
C MET A 104 -7.44 -8.32 -13.44
N ASP A 105 -7.83 -7.08 -13.74
CA ASP A 105 -7.21 -6.27 -14.80
C ASP A 105 -5.71 -6.04 -14.55
N ASP A 106 -4.90 -6.24 -15.60
CA ASP A 106 -3.43 -6.11 -15.59
C ASP A 106 -2.96 -4.70 -15.19
N ILE A 107 -3.64 -3.66 -15.66
CA ILE A 107 -3.29 -2.26 -15.33
C ILE A 107 -3.50 -2.02 -13.84
N THR A 108 -4.61 -2.52 -13.30
CA THR A 108 -4.94 -2.43 -11.88
C THR A 108 -3.88 -3.13 -11.04
N LEU A 109 -3.52 -4.39 -11.37
CA LEU A 109 -2.50 -5.16 -10.66
C LEU A 109 -1.15 -4.43 -10.63
N LYS A 110 -0.71 -3.88 -11.76
CA LYS A 110 0.54 -3.11 -11.86
C LYS A 110 0.53 -1.81 -11.08
N THR A 111 -0.65 -1.23 -10.81
CA THR A 111 -0.78 -0.05 -9.93
C THR A 111 -0.75 -0.43 -8.47
N MET A 112 -1.24 -1.62 -8.10
CA MET A 112 -1.25 -2.12 -6.73
C MET A 112 0.16 -2.37 -6.21
N ILE A 113 0.99 -3.11 -6.97
CA ILE A 113 2.36 -3.43 -6.60
C ILE A 113 3.25 -3.56 -7.84
N ARG A 114 4.55 -3.21 -7.71
CA ARG A 114 5.49 -3.23 -8.83
C ARG A 114 6.24 -4.55 -8.98
N SER A 115 6.41 -5.29 -7.90
CA SER A 115 7.06 -6.61 -7.95
C SER A 115 6.10 -7.67 -8.52
N ASN A 116 6.64 -8.68 -9.17
CA ASN A 116 5.91 -9.80 -9.71
C ASN A 116 6.58 -11.12 -9.27
N PRO A 117 6.07 -11.78 -8.20
CA PRO A 117 4.95 -11.37 -7.37
C PRO A 117 5.28 -10.31 -6.33
N GLY A 118 4.25 -9.80 -5.65
CA GLY A 118 4.35 -9.02 -4.44
C GLY A 118 3.19 -9.35 -3.52
N LEU A 119 3.33 -9.08 -2.23
CA LEU A 119 2.33 -9.39 -1.21
C LEU A 119 1.74 -8.12 -0.63
N MET A 120 0.43 -8.11 -0.42
CA MET A 120 -0.28 -7.06 0.29
C MET A 120 -1.06 -7.66 1.46
N LEU A 121 -1.12 -6.92 2.55
CA LEU A 121 -1.98 -7.23 3.69
C LEU A 121 -3.07 -6.17 3.78
N LEU A 122 -4.32 -6.60 3.75
CA LEU A 122 -5.49 -5.76 3.89
C LEU A 122 -6.21 -6.07 5.21
N LYS A 123 -6.97 -5.09 5.67
CA LYS A 123 -7.99 -5.25 6.69
C LYS A 123 -9.10 -4.25 6.45
N ASN A 124 -10.33 -4.71 6.31
CA ASN A 124 -11.50 -3.85 6.07
C ASN A 124 -11.25 -2.86 4.91
N GLY A 125 -10.79 -3.38 3.76
CA GLY A 125 -10.44 -2.60 2.56
C GLY A 125 -9.24 -1.67 2.68
N VAL A 126 -8.62 -1.57 3.85
CA VAL A 126 -7.46 -0.71 4.08
C VAL A 126 -6.17 -1.50 3.92
N VAL A 127 -5.26 -0.99 3.09
CA VAL A 127 -3.93 -1.59 2.94
C VAL A 127 -3.09 -1.31 4.18
N ILE A 128 -2.77 -2.36 4.93
CA ILE A 128 -1.95 -2.30 6.13
C ILE A 128 -0.47 -2.30 5.78
N ASN A 129 -0.07 -3.21 4.89
CA ASN A 129 1.33 -3.35 4.49
C ASN A 129 1.47 -3.88 3.06
N LYS A 130 2.66 -3.67 2.47
CA LYS A 130 3.04 -4.19 1.15
C LYS A 130 4.49 -4.64 1.17
N TRP A 131 4.75 -5.79 0.59
CA TRP A 131 6.09 -6.38 0.47
C TRP A 131 6.40 -6.75 -0.97
N SER A 132 7.61 -6.49 -1.39
CA SER A 132 8.14 -7.07 -2.63
C SER A 132 8.56 -8.52 -2.39
N VAL A 133 8.76 -9.30 -3.45
CA VAL A 133 9.26 -10.68 -3.39
C VAL A 133 10.52 -10.83 -2.51
N ASN A 134 11.41 -9.85 -2.52
CA ASN A 134 12.67 -9.88 -1.75
C ASN A 134 12.53 -9.44 -0.27
N SER A 135 11.35 -9.09 0.18
CA SER A 135 11.11 -8.54 1.53
C SER A 135 9.89 -9.15 2.21
N LEU A 136 9.46 -10.33 1.78
CA LEU A 136 8.34 -11.05 2.37
C LEU A 136 8.62 -11.33 3.86
N PRO A 137 7.59 -11.29 4.73
CA PRO A 137 7.74 -11.68 6.12
C PRO A 137 7.98 -13.19 6.21
N ASP A 138 8.92 -13.59 7.03
CA ASP A 138 9.31 -14.97 7.30
C ASP A 138 8.70 -15.51 8.60
N GLU A 139 8.92 -16.79 8.90
CA GLU A 139 8.46 -17.46 10.11
C GLU A 139 8.91 -16.78 11.40
N TYR A 140 10.09 -16.11 11.40
CA TYR A 140 10.61 -15.42 12.56
C TYR A 140 9.83 -14.16 12.91
N VAL A 141 9.13 -13.59 11.92
CA VAL A 141 8.27 -12.42 12.07
C VAL A 141 6.82 -12.82 12.35
N LEU A 142 6.37 -13.97 11.81
CA LEU A 142 5.01 -14.51 11.94
C LEU A 142 4.86 -15.45 13.14
N THR A 143 5.24 -15.00 14.32
CA THR A 143 5.32 -15.82 15.54
C THR A 143 4.00 -15.96 16.31
N ASP A 144 3.00 -15.16 16.01
CA ASP A 144 1.68 -15.13 16.69
C ASP A 144 0.61 -14.60 15.67
N ARG A 145 -0.62 -14.41 16.13
CA ARG A 145 -1.69 -13.81 15.33
C ARG A 145 -1.34 -12.39 14.87
N LEU A 146 -1.79 -12.01 13.67
CA LEU A 146 -1.51 -10.71 13.06
C LEU A 146 -1.89 -9.52 13.95
N GLU A 147 -2.96 -9.64 14.74
CA GLU A 147 -3.41 -8.58 15.66
C GLU A 147 -2.36 -8.17 16.68
N LYS A 148 -1.42 -9.06 16.98
CA LYS A 148 -0.35 -8.83 17.97
C LYS A 148 0.97 -8.43 17.33
N LEU A 149 1.10 -8.60 16.02
CA LEU A 149 2.35 -8.38 15.30
C LEU A 149 2.46 -6.92 14.81
N PRO A 150 3.64 -6.30 14.94
CA PRO A 150 3.86 -4.92 14.49
C PRO A 150 3.63 -4.71 12.98
N LEU A 151 3.85 -5.77 12.18
CA LEU A 151 3.69 -5.72 10.71
C LEU A 151 2.22 -5.54 10.26
N ALA A 152 1.26 -5.93 11.11
CA ALA A 152 -0.16 -5.83 10.86
C ALA A 152 -0.82 -4.61 11.53
N GLN A 153 -0.02 -3.71 12.12
CA GLN A 153 -0.51 -2.48 12.74
C GLN A 153 -0.24 -1.28 11.82
N ILE A 154 -1.27 -0.46 11.59
CA ILE A 154 -1.08 0.85 10.92
C ILE A 154 -0.28 1.73 11.86
N ASN A 155 0.97 2.00 11.51
CA ASN A 155 1.87 2.79 12.35
C ASN A 155 1.69 4.30 12.11
N GLU A 156 0.52 4.84 12.47
CA GLU A 156 0.22 6.27 12.35
C GLU A 156 1.24 7.16 13.07
N LYS A 157 1.80 6.70 14.18
CA LYS A 157 2.79 7.44 14.96
C LYS A 157 4.12 7.60 14.23
N THR A 158 4.53 6.62 13.42
CA THR A 158 5.81 6.66 12.70
C THR A 158 5.78 7.70 11.58
N PHE A 159 4.64 7.88 10.90
CA PHE A 159 4.50 8.88 9.85
C PHE A 159 4.56 10.30 10.43
N SER A 160 3.78 10.59 11.45
CA SER A 160 3.76 11.90 12.12
C SER A 160 5.11 12.27 12.70
N HIS A 161 5.82 11.34 13.34
CA HIS A 161 7.13 11.60 13.93
C HIS A 161 8.20 11.88 12.86
N LYS A 162 8.23 11.13 11.76
CA LYS A 162 9.14 11.38 10.62
C LYS A 162 8.88 12.73 9.97
N VAL A 163 7.61 13.10 9.77
CA VAL A 163 7.23 14.40 9.19
C VAL A 163 7.67 15.54 10.11
N VAL A 164 7.44 15.44 11.41
CA VAL A 164 7.88 16.46 12.39
C VAL A 164 9.40 16.59 12.40
N LEU A 165 10.14 15.50 12.31
CA LEU A 165 11.61 15.51 12.30
C LEU A 165 12.16 16.18 11.01
N VAL A 166 11.58 15.89 9.85
CA VAL A 166 11.95 16.54 8.58
C VAL A 166 11.63 18.03 8.61
N LEU A 167 10.45 18.42 9.11
CA LEU A 167 10.09 19.83 9.28
C LEU A 167 11.01 20.54 10.27
N ALA A 168 11.34 19.92 11.39
CA ALA A 168 12.27 20.49 12.36
C ALA A 168 13.66 20.71 11.75
N TRP A 169 14.15 19.76 10.94
CA TRP A 169 15.43 19.88 10.25
C TRP A 169 15.47 21.01 9.23
N PHE A 170 14.34 21.33 8.63
CA PHE A 170 14.20 22.45 7.68
C PHE A 170 13.99 23.81 8.37
N VAL A 171 13.17 23.85 9.40
CA VAL A 171 12.81 25.10 10.11
C VAL A 171 13.93 25.56 11.04
N PHE A 172 14.66 24.64 11.67
CA PHE A 172 15.71 24.97 12.64
C PHE A 172 16.82 25.88 12.04
N PRO A 173 17.41 25.62 10.89
CA PRO A 173 18.44 26.52 10.31
C PRO A 173 17.86 27.88 9.93
N LEU A 174 16.61 27.98 9.48
CA LEU A 174 15.97 29.25 9.16
C LEU A 174 15.79 30.13 10.41
N LEU A 175 15.33 29.53 11.51
CA LEU A 175 15.22 30.24 12.78
C LEU A 175 16.60 30.65 13.32
N PHE A 176 17.60 29.80 13.18
CA PHE A 176 18.97 30.10 13.60
C PHE A 176 19.53 31.31 12.85
N PHE A 177 19.41 31.35 11.53
CA PHE A 177 19.88 32.50 10.73
C PHE A 177 19.09 33.77 11.06
N SER A 178 17.80 33.70 11.20
CA SER A 178 16.95 34.83 11.63
C SER A 178 17.38 35.37 13.00
N MET A 179 17.71 34.50 13.94
CA MET A 179 18.18 34.88 15.27
C MET A 179 19.56 35.56 15.21
N VAL A 180 20.47 35.07 14.36
CA VAL A 180 21.79 35.68 14.14
C VAL A 180 21.63 37.09 13.58
N ASP A 181 20.76 37.32 12.60
CA ASP A 181 20.50 38.65 12.03
C ASP A 181 19.99 39.64 13.08
N VAL A 182 19.03 39.22 13.90
CA VAL A 182 18.49 40.06 15.00
C VAL A 182 19.59 40.45 16.02
N ILE A 183 20.43 39.49 16.39
CA ILE A 183 21.55 39.71 17.32
C ILE A 183 22.57 40.65 16.67
N TRP A 184 22.90 40.46 15.39
CA TRP A 184 23.84 41.32 14.64
C TRP A 184 23.32 42.76 14.57
N GLU A 185 22.05 42.97 14.21
CA GLU A 185 21.45 44.34 14.22
C GLU A 185 21.49 44.99 15.61
N HIS A 186 21.21 44.21 16.65
CA HIS A 186 21.23 44.75 18.02
C HIS A 186 22.64 45.23 18.42
N PHE A 187 23.67 44.48 18.09
CA PHE A 187 25.07 44.86 18.36
C PHE A 187 25.50 46.11 17.55
N HIS A 188 25.12 46.15 16.26
CA HIS A 188 25.45 47.30 15.40
C HIS A 188 24.74 48.58 15.84
N ARG A 189 23.48 48.50 16.25
CA ARG A 189 22.78 49.67 16.80
C ARG A 189 23.41 50.18 18.10
N LYS A 190 23.83 49.30 19.00
CA LYS A 190 24.53 49.68 20.22
C LYS A 190 25.90 50.35 19.93
N LYS A 191 26.62 49.88 18.94
CA LYS A 191 27.91 50.47 18.54
C LYS A 191 27.74 51.91 17.99
N LYS A 192 26.76 52.13 17.10
CA LYS A 192 26.43 53.47 16.57
C LYS A 192 25.98 54.45 17.66
N LEU A 193 25.22 54.01 18.64
CA LEU A 193 24.78 54.85 19.78
C LEU A 193 25.96 55.25 20.70
N LYS A 194 26.97 54.41 20.88
CA LYS A 194 28.17 54.75 21.64
C LYS A 194 29.03 55.76 20.88
N GLU A 195 29.20 55.64 19.57
CA GLU A 195 29.99 56.54 18.73
C GLU A 195 29.41 57.96 18.65
N ASN A 196 28.08 58.07 18.65
CA ASN A 196 27.38 59.37 18.68
C ASN A 196 27.36 60.06 20.09
N ARG A 197 27.73 59.36 21.17
CA ARG A 197 27.83 59.93 22.53
C ARG A 197 29.23 60.49 22.85
N THR A 198 30.22 60.15 22.04
CA THR A 198 31.62 60.55 22.22
C THR A 198 32.04 61.69 21.30
N LYS A 199 31.13 62.20 20.47
CA LYS A 199 31.22 63.48 19.74
C LYS A 199 30.38 64.55 20.43
#